data_303d427f3c645c8ec18aed7ae4a86ed9
#
_entry.id   303d427f3c645c8ec18aed7ae4a86ed9
#
_cell.length_a   1.000
_cell.length_b   1.000
_cell.length_c   1.000
_cell.angle_alpha   90.00
_cell.angle_beta   90.00
_cell.angle_gamma   90.00
#
_symmetry.space_group_name_H-M   'P 1'
#
loop_
_entity.id
_entity.type
_entity.pdbx_description
1 polymer ?
#
loop_
_entity_poly.entity_id
_entity_poly.type
_entity_poly.pdbx_seq_one_letter_code
_entity_poly.pdbx_strand_id
1 'polypeptide(L)'
;MAKEHVYLVDDNSEIRFHLKGLLVQKGFNVHDFDGAQPFLEGLEKLIHPCVLVVDMRMPNLSGLDLQHQLKLRNIFIPTIFISGESHHQEIIDAMKSGAIEFLWKPFQSEHLIAAIDRGLALDVQHTHIQEKKSKLQSLQAELTPRENEIFLLIYKGLGNKEIGVKLGIFSDTVKKHRAHILEKMQVTNLHELLQLWDGIGPAETQKLI
;
A
#
# COMPACT_ATOMS: atom_id res chain seq x y z
N MET A 1 21.14 2.13 -6.15
CA MET A 1 19.70 1.97 -6.42
C MET A 1 19.23 0.78 -5.61
N ALA A 2 18.07 0.85 -4.97
CA ALA A 2 17.47 -0.32 -4.33
C ALA A 2 17.25 -1.39 -5.40
N LYS A 3 17.53 -2.65 -5.05
CA LYS A 3 17.31 -3.74 -6.00
C LYS A 3 15.82 -4.01 -6.10
N GLU A 4 15.32 -4.11 -7.31
CA GLU A 4 13.89 -4.35 -7.63
C GLU A 4 13.59 -5.84 -7.55
N HIS A 5 12.53 -6.21 -6.84
CA HIS A 5 12.20 -7.59 -6.55
C HIS A 5 10.97 -8.04 -7.35
N VAL A 6 11.08 -9.23 -7.97
CA VAL A 6 9.98 -9.89 -8.66
C VAL A 6 9.69 -11.21 -7.97
N TYR A 7 8.47 -11.37 -7.47
CA TYR A 7 7.97 -12.62 -6.94
C TYR A 7 7.22 -13.34 -8.06
N LEU A 8 7.75 -14.50 -8.48
CA LEU A 8 7.22 -15.30 -9.58
C LEU A 8 6.56 -16.56 -9.01
N VAL A 9 5.27 -16.71 -9.26
CA VAL A 9 4.49 -17.86 -8.77
C VAL A 9 3.84 -18.58 -9.95
N ASP A 10 4.28 -19.79 -10.26
CA ASP A 10 3.79 -20.60 -11.37
C ASP A 10 4.10 -22.07 -11.03
N ASP A 11 3.17 -22.99 -11.14
CA ASP A 11 3.38 -24.42 -10.83
C ASP A 11 4.22 -25.13 -11.90
N ASN A 12 4.29 -24.61 -13.12
CA ASN A 12 5.08 -25.17 -14.19
C ASN A 12 6.57 -24.80 -14.06
N SER A 13 7.40 -25.76 -13.75
CA SER A 13 8.84 -25.58 -13.54
C SER A 13 9.60 -25.06 -14.75
N GLU A 14 9.19 -25.43 -15.98
CA GLU A 14 9.84 -24.96 -17.21
C GLU A 14 9.55 -23.48 -17.46
N ILE A 15 8.28 -23.06 -17.29
CA ILE A 15 7.88 -21.66 -17.42
C ILE A 15 8.60 -20.83 -16.36
N ARG A 16 8.60 -21.29 -15.12
CA ARG A 16 9.29 -20.64 -14.00
C ARG A 16 10.78 -20.45 -14.29
N PHE A 17 11.45 -21.50 -14.76
CA PHE A 17 12.86 -21.45 -15.11
C PHE A 17 13.17 -20.43 -16.20
N HIS A 18 12.38 -20.41 -17.29
CA HIS A 18 12.59 -19.48 -18.40
C HIS A 18 12.31 -18.02 -17.99
N LEU A 19 11.20 -17.77 -17.30
CA LEU A 19 10.87 -16.42 -16.84
C LEU A 19 11.88 -15.89 -15.82
N LYS A 20 12.31 -16.73 -14.88
CA LYS A 20 13.37 -16.37 -13.93
C LYS A 20 14.66 -15.99 -14.65
N GLY A 21 15.10 -16.80 -15.62
CA GLY A 21 16.30 -16.51 -16.40
C GLY A 21 16.22 -15.19 -17.14
N LEU A 22 15.09 -14.94 -17.81
CA LEU A 22 14.81 -13.68 -18.50
C LEU A 22 14.87 -12.48 -17.54
N LEU A 23 14.17 -12.55 -16.42
CA LEU A 23 14.07 -11.44 -15.46
C LEU A 23 15.40 -11.16 -14.76
N VAL A 24 16.15 -12.18 -14.39
CA VAL A 24 17.52 -12.03 -13.84
C VAL A 24 18.45 -11.37 -14.86
N GLN A 25 18.38 -11.74 -16.15
CA GLN A 25 19.16 -11.11 -17.20
C GLN A 25 18.82 -9.61 -17.35
N LYS A 26 17.58 -9.21 -17.06
CA LYS A 26 17.13 -7.81 -17.06
C LYS A 26 17.53 -7.03 -15.78
N GLY A 27 18.12 -7.71 -14.79
CA GLY A 27 18.65 -7.10 -13.58
C GLY A 27 17.76 -7.20 -12.34
N PHE A 28 16.60 -7.85 -12.44
CA PHE A 28 15.68 -8.03 -11.30
C PHE A 28 16.18 -9.10 -10.32
N ASN A 29 15.85 -8.94 -9.04
CA ASN A 29 15.96 -10.00 -8.05
C ASN A 29 14.70 -10.86 -8.08
N VAL A 30 14.82 -12.10 -8.56
CA VAL A 30 13.67 -12.98 -8.72
C VAL A 30 13.59 -13.99 -7.60
N HIS A 31 12.44 -14.01 -6.92
CA HIS A 31 12.05 -15.01 -5.93
C HIS A 31 10.95 -15.88 -6.54
N ASP A 32 11.25 -17.15 -6.82
CA ASP A 32 10.31 -18.04 -7.49
C ASP A 32 9.71 -19.08 -6.54
N PHE A 33 8.42 -19.36 -6.76
CA PHE A 33 7.61 -20.28 -5.96
C PHE A 33 6.84 -21.22 -6.90
N ASP A 34 6.72 -22.47 -6.52
CA ASP A 34 6.03 -23.52 -7.27
C ASP A 34 4.51 -23.56 -7.02
N GLY A 35 3.96 -22.57 -6.35
CA GLY A 35 2.54 -22.41 -6.09
C GLY A 35 2.24 -21.29 -5.10
N ALA A 36 0.96 -21.03 -4.94
CA ALA A 36 0.48 -19.93 -4.09
C ALA A 36 0.76 -20.16 -2.59
N GLN A 37 0.67 -21.40 -2.11
CA GLN A 37 0.86 -21.70 -0.68
C GLN A 37 2.29 -21.42 -0.20
N PRO A 38 3.37 -21.88 -0.87
CA PRO A 38 4.75 -21.53 -0.49
C PRO A 38 5.01 -20.03 -0.51
N PHE A 39 4.41 -19.29 -1.45
CA PHE A 39 4.51 -17.84 -1.48
C PHE A 39 3.83 -17.19 -0.26
N LEU A 40 2.62 -17.65 0.10
CA LEU A 40 1.89 -17.14 1.29
C LEU A 40 2.65 -17.38 2.60
N GLU A 41 3.39 -18.46 2.71
CA GLU A 41 4.25 -18.77 3.87
C GLU A 41 5.49 -17.88 3.91
N GLY A 42 5.93 -17.38 2.77
CA GLY A 42 7.07 -16.47 2.63
C GLY A 42 6.77 -14.98 2.79
N LEU A 43 5.50 -14.57 3.01
CA LEU A 43 5.08 -13.17 3.02
C LEU A 43 5.81 -12.27 4.03
N GLU A 44 6.25 -12.81 5.16
CA GLU A 44 7.01 -12.05 6.18
C GLU A 44 8.39 -11.59 5.67
N LYS A 45 8.86 -12.15 4.56
CA LYS A 45 10.16 -11.86 3.95
C LYS A 45 10.05 -10.99 2.69
N LEU A 46 8.90 -10.35 2.47
CA LEU A 46 8.74 -9.46 1.33
C LEU A 46 9.69 -8.27 1.41
N ILE A 47 10.34 -7.99 0.30
CA ILE A 47 11.28 -6.88 0.16
C ILE A 47 10.76 -5.94 -0.92
N HIS A 48 10.55 -4.68 -0.56
CA HIS A 48 10.11 -3.63 -1.47
C HIS A 48 11.30 -2.84 -2.04
N PRO A 49 11.21 -2.27 -3.25
CA PRO A 49 10.04 -2.35 -4.13
C PRO A 49 9.88 -3.72 -4.78
N CYS A 50 8.64 -4.18 -4.91
CA CYS A 50 8.34 -5.49 -5.46
C CYS A 50 7.08 -5.54 -6.34
N VAL A 51 7.00 -6.61 -7.13
CA VAL A 51 5.84 -6.95 -7.95
C VAL A 51 5.62 -8.46 -7.93
N LEU A 52 4.38 -8.89 -7.99
CA LEU A 52 3.98 -10.29 -8.10
C LEU A 52 3.61 -10.61 -9.54
N VAL A 53 4.28 -11.59 -10.12
CA VAL A 53 3.91 -12.23 -11.40
C VAL A 53 3.37 -13.61 -11.06
N VAL A 54 2.11 -13.88 -11.35
CA VAL A 54 1.43 -15.10 -10.91
C VAL A 54 0.67 -15.78 -12.04
N ASP A 55 0.81 -17.10 -12.12
CA ASP A 55 -0.05 -17.88 -13.00
C ASP A 55 -1.49 -17.90 -12.48
N MET A 56 -2.44 -17.72 -13.39
CA MET A 56 -3.85 -17.71 -13.04
C MET A 56 -4.31 -19.08 -12.54
N ARG A 57 -3.83 -20.15 -13.19
CA ARG A 57 -4.29 -21.52 -12.94
C ARG A 57 -3.20 -22.37 -12.33
N MET A 58 -3.27 -22.55 -11.04
CA MET A 58 -2.38 -23.43 -10.28
C MET A 58 -3.19 -24.46 -9.48
N PRO A 59 -2.63 -25.63 -9.21
CA PRO A 59 -3.26 -26.62 -8.33
C PRO A 59 -3.52 -26.06 -6.92
N ASN A 60 -4.58 -26.54 -6.29
CA ASN A 60 -4.99 -26.24 -4.92
C ASN A 60 -5.43 -24.78 -4.68
N LEU A 61 -4.65 -23.80 -5.08
CA LEU A 61 -4.93 -22.37 -4.87
C LEU A 61 -4.59 -21.61 -6.15
N SER A 62 -5.61 -21.08 -6.83
CA SER A 62 -5.43 -20.29 -8.05
C SER A 62 -4.74 -18.95 -7.77
N GLY A 63 -4.24 -18.30 -8.84
CA GLY A 63 -3.69 -16.96 -8.72
C GLY A 63 -4.72 -15.94 -8.22
N LEU A 64 -6.01 -16.13 -8.58
CA LEU A 64 -7.10 -15.28 -8.11
C LEU A 64 -7.36 -15.46 -6.60
N ASP A 65 -7.33 -16.71 -6.13
CA ASP A 65 -7.44 -17.01 -4.70
C ASP A 65 -6.27 -16.41 -3.94
N LEU A 66 -5.05 -16.48 -4.49
CA LEU A 66 -3.87 -15.85 -3.90
C LEU A 66 -4.07 -14.33 -3.76
N GLN A 67 -4.50 -13.65 -4.82
CA GLN A 67 -4.80 -12.21 -4.77
C GLN A 67 -5.84 -11.89 -3.70
N HIS A 68 -6.89 -12.71 -3.57
CA HIS A 68 -7.91 -12.55 -2.54
C HIS A 68 -7.34 -12.73 -1.13
N GLN A 69 -6.46 -13.72 -0.91
CA GLN A 69 -5.76 -13.93 0.37
C GLN A 69 -4.86 -12.74 0.75
N LEU A 70 -4.14 -12.15 -0.20
CA LEU A 70 -3.35 -10.95 0.03
C LEU A 70 -4.23 -9.78 0.47
N LYS A 71 -5.36 -9.59 -0.20
CA LYS A 71 -6.34 -8.54 0.14
C LYS A 71 -6.93 -8.71 1.53
N LEU A 72 -7.31 -9.92 1.91
CA LEU A 72 -7.82 -10.23 3.27
C LEU A 72 -6.80 -9.93 4.37
N ARG A 73 -5.52 -10.07 4.06
CA ARG A 73 -4.41 -9.77 4.98
C ARG A 73 -3.96 -8.31 4.93
N ASN A 74 -4.62 -7.46 4.13
CA ASN A 74 -4.23 -6.06 3.88
C ASN A 74 -2.79 -5.93 3.35
N ILE A 75 -2.31 -6.91 2.59
CA ILE A 75 -1.00 -6.88 1.95
C ILE A 75 -1.17 -6.37 0.54
N PHE A 76 -0.52 -5.25 0.24
CA PHE A 76 -0.49 -4.68 -1.09
C PHE A 76 0.77 -5.12 -1.83
N ILE A 77 0.58 -5.80 -2.96
CA ILE A 77 1.62 -6.15 -3.92
C ILE A 77 1.01 -5.95 -5.31
N PRO A 78 1.56 -5.07 -6.16
CA PRO A 78 1.12 -4.95 -7.53
C PRO A 78 1.21 -6.30 -8.24
N THR A 79 0.08 -6.79 -8.75
CA THR A 79 -0.04 -8.16 -9.25
C THR A 79 -0.27 -8.17 -10.77
N ILE A 80 0.54 -8.94 -11.47
CA ILE A 80 0.45 -9.23 -12.90
C ILE A 80 0.06 -10.70 -13.06
N PHE A 81 -1.06 -10.95 -13.71
CA PHE A 81 -1.46 -12.30 -14.04
C PHE A 81 -0.88 -12.74 -15.37
N ILE A 82 -0.43 -13.98 -15.42
CA ILE A 82 -0.06 -14.68 -16.66
C ILE A 82 -0.95 -15.91 -16.80
N SER A 83 -1.41 -16.25 -18.00
CA SER A 83 -2.22 -17.45 -18.23
C SER A 83 -2.18 -17.94 -19.68
N GLY A 84 -2.16 -19.26 -19.86
CA GLY A 84 -2.38 -19.89 -21.18
C GLY A 84 -3.86 -20.09 -21.50
N GLU A 85 -4.68 -20.23 -20.48
CA GLU A 85 -6.12 -20.46 -20.59
C GLU A 85 -6.84 -19.76 -19.43
N SER A 86 -7.80 -18.88 -19.73
CA SER A 86 -8.65 -18.25 -18.73
C SER A 86 -10.01 -17.92 -19.31
N HIS A 87 -11.04 -17.99 -18.48
CA HIS A 87 -12.36 -17.50 -18.85
C HIS A 87 -12.41 -15.97 -18.75
N HIS A 88 -13.20 -15.32 -19.62
CA HIS A 88 -13.37 -13.86 -19.58
C HIS A 88 -13.76 -13.34 -18.20
N GLN A 89 -14.56 -14.11 -17.44
CA GLN A 89 -14.98 -13.73 -16.11
C GLN A 89 -13.80 -13.69 -15.11
N GLU A 90 -12.88 -14.64 -15.18
CA GLU A 90 -11.68 -14.68 -14.31
C GLU A 90 -10.79 -13.45 -14.53
N ILE A 91 -10.65 -13.02 -15.78
CA ILE A 91 -9.88 -11.79 -16.11
C ILE A 91 -10.57 -10.55 -15.53
N ILE A 92 -11.89 -10.45 -15.70
CA ILE A 92 -12.67 -9.34 -15.15
C ILE A 92 -12.52 -9.29 -13.64
N ASP A 93 -12.60 -10.43 -12.97
CA ASP A 93 -12.50 -10.54 -11.52
C ASP A 93 -11.10 -10.20 -11.01
N ALA A 94 -10.05 -10.64 -11.71
CA ALA A 94 -8.66 -10.26 -11.42
C ALA A 94 -8.46 -8.74 -11.50
N MET A 95 -8.92 -8.12 -12.60
CA MET A 95 -8.79 -6.68 -12.80
C MET A 95 -9.61 -5.88 -11.78
N LYS A 96 -10.86 -6.29 -11.48
CA LYS A 96 -11.68 -5.68 -10.42
C LYS A 96 -11.07 -5.84 -9.04
N SER A 97 -10.32 -6.90 -8.82
CA SER A 97 -9.59 -7.14 -7.57
C SER A 97 -8.29 -6.36 -7.44
N GLY A 98 -7.92 -5.56 -8.47
CA GLY A 98 -6.79 -4.65 -8.44
C GLY A 98 -5.52 -5.20 -9.09
N ALA A 99 -5.64 -6.21 -9.96
CA ALA A 99 -4.53 -6.58 -10.84
C ALA A 99 -4.13 -5.40 -11.74
N ILE A 100 -2.84 -5.21 -11.95
CA ILE A 100 -2.32 -4.13 -12.79
C ILE A 100 -2.23 -4.51 -14.27
N GLU A 101 -2.12 -5.81 -14.54
CA GLU A 101 -2.03 -6.32 -15.90
C GLU A 101 -2.42 -7.80 -15.95
N PHE A 102 -2.83 -8.23 -17.15
CA PHE A 102 -3.07 -9.63 -17.51
C PHE A 102 -2.41 -9.94 -18.84
N LEU A 103 -1.56 -10.98 -18.88
CA LEU A 103 -0.81 -11.38 -20.06
C LEU A 103 -1.16 -12.80 -20.49
N TRP A 104 -1.57 -12.94 -21.75
CA TRP A 104 -1.82 -14.24 -22.35
C TRP A 104 -0.52 -14.94 -22.77
N LYS A 105 -0.31 -16.17 -22.33
CA LYS A 105 0.76 -17.05 -22.83
C LYS A 105 0.39 -17.59 -24.25
N PRO A 106 1.25 -17.45 -25.26
CA PRO A 106 2.56 -16.81 -25.25
C PRO A 106 2.49 -15.27 -25.34
N PHE A 107 3.31 -14.57 -24.56
CA PHE A 107 3.45 -13.11 -24.58
C PHE A 107 4.88 -12.69 -24.96
N GLN A 108 5.03 -11.46 -25.41
CA GLN A 108 6.35 -10.88 -25.66
C GLN A 108 7.01 -10.46 -24.34
N SER A 109 8.31 -10.69 -24.21
CA SER A 109 9.09 -10.34 -23.02
C SER A 109 8.99 -8.86 -22.66
N GLU A 110 8.95 -7.99 -23.68
CA GLU A 110 8.84 -6.55 -23.55
C GLU A 110 7.54 -6.12 -22.85
N HIS A 111 6.44 -6.83 -23.09
CA HIS A 111 5.16 -6.57 -22.43
C HIS A 111 5.21 -6.92 -20.94
N LEU A 112 5.84 -8.06 -20.60
CA LEU A 112 6.04 -8.45 -19.21
C LEU A 112 6.93 -7.45 -18.47
N ILE A 113 8.07 -7.04 -19.06
CA ILE A 113 8.98 -6.06 -18.48
C ILE A 113 8.27 -4.73 -18.25
N ALA A 114 7.55 -4.21 -19.26
CA ALA A 114 6.80 -2.97 -19.10
C ALA A 114 5.72 -3.03 -18.02
N ALA A 115 5.06 -4.19 -17.84
CA ALA A 115 4.11 -4.40 -16.74
C ALA A 115 4.81 -4.42 -15.37
N ILE A 116 5.97 -5.08 -15.27
CA ILE A 116 6.80 -5.11 -14.06
C ILE A 116 7.24 -3.70 -13.68
N ASP A 117 7.77 -2.91 -14.62
CA ASP A 117 8.21 -1.53 -14.35
C ASP A 117 7.05 -0.66 -13.82
N ARG A 118 5.85 -0.78 -14.40
CA ARG A 118 4.65 -0.11 -13.89
C ARG A 118 4.30 -0.56 -12.48
N GLY A 119 4.37 -1.87 -12.22
CA GLY A 119 4.11 -2.44 -10.89
C GLY A 119 5.08 -1.92 -9.85
N LEU A 120 6.37 -1.94 -10.14
CA LEU A 120 7.39 -1.43 -9.23
C LEU A 120 7.20 0.05 -8.91
N ALA A 121 6.86 0.88 -9.92
CA ALA A 121 6.55 2.29 -9.70
C ALA A 121 5.33 2.48 -8.77
N LEU A 122 4.28 1.66 -8.93
CA LEU A 122 3.11 1.67 -8.04
C LEU A 122 3.47 1.25 -6.61
N ASP A 123 4.32 0.23 -6.44
CA ASP A 123 4.76 -0.23 -5.13
C ASP A 123 5.59 0.84 -4.39
N VAL A 124 6.51 1.50 -5.08
CA VAL A 124 7.27 2.64 -4.53
C VAL A 124 6.33 3.74 -4.05
N GLN A 125 5.35 4.11 -4.88
CA GLN A 125 4.37 5.14 -4.52
C GLN A 125 3.54 4.73 -3.30
N HIS A 126 3.06 3.49 -3.27
CA HIS A 126 2.28 2.95 -2.16
C HIS A 126 3.09 2.93 -0.86
N THR A 127 4.32 2.42 -0.91
CA THR A 127 5.22 2.36 0.26
C THR A 127 5.49 3.75 0.82
N HIS A 128 5.78 4.73 -0.03
CA HIS A 128 6.00 6.11 0.39
C HIS A 128 4.76 6.72 1.10
N ILE A 129 3.55 6.44 0.57
CA ILE A 129 2.29 6.89 1.21
C ILE A 129 2.11 6.22 2.58
N GLN A 130 2.40 4.92 2.70
CA GLN A 130 2.27 4.20 3.97
C GLN A 130 3.29 4.67 5.01
N GLU A 131 4.53 4.92 4.63
CA GLU A 131 5.57 5.50 5.50
C GLU A 131 5.15 6.88 6.01
N LYS A 132 4.68 7.75 5.11
CA LYS A 132 4.15 9.07 5.47
C LYS A 132 3.00 8.93 6.46
N LYS A 133 2.03 8.05 6.17
CA LYS A 133 0.87 7.80 7.05
C LYS A 133 1.29 7.30 8.43
N SER A 134 2.18 6.33 8.50
CA SER A 134 2.71 5.79 9.75
C SER A 134 3.41 6.87 10.58
N LYS A 135 4.27 7.67 9.95
CA LYS A 135 4.93 8.80 10.62
C LYS A 135 3.94 9.81 11.19
N LEU A 136 2.91 10.18 10.41
CA LEU A 136 1.90 11.13 10.86
C LEU A 136 1.06 10.57 12.02
N GLN A 137 0.70 9.29 11.96
CA GLN A 137 -0.01 8.61 13.06
C GLN A 137 0.83 8.56 14.33
N SER A 138 2.15 8.32 14.23
CA SER A 138 3.06 8.37 15.36
C SER A 138 3.10 9.77 16.00
N LEU A 139 3.20 10.83 15.20
CA LEU A 139 3.14 12.20 15.70
C LEU A 139 1.79 12.53 16.36
N GLN A 140 0.68 12.07 15.78
CA GLN A 140 -0.64 12.24 16.36
C GLN A 140 -0.78 11.51 17.71
N ALA A 141 -0.16 10.35 17.87
CA ALA A 141 -0.18 9.59 19.12
C ALA A 141 0.57 10.30 20.27
N GLU A 142 1.45 11.25 19.97
CA GLU A 142 2.12 12.10 20.98
C GLU A 142 1.22 13.21 21.54
N LEU A 143 0.07 13.47 20.90
CA LEU A 143 -0.90 14.45 21.40
C LEU A 143 -1.61 13.90 22.64
N THR A 144 -1.78 14.75 23.64
CA THR A 144 -2.69 14.44 24.73
C THR A 144 -4.13 14.31 24.22
N PRO A 145 -5.03 13.61 24.92
CA PRO A 145 -6.43 13.50 24.50
C PRO A 145 -7.07 14.85 24.15
N ARG A 146 -6.75 15.89 24.93
CA ARG A 146 -7.29 17.24 24.70
C ARG A 146 -6.70 17.93 23.48
N GLU A 147 -5.41 17.78 23.25
CA GLU A 147 -4.75 18.29 22.06
C GLU A 147 -5.25 17.59 20.80
N ASN A 148 -5.44 16.26 20.84
CA ASN A 148 -5.99 15.50 19.72
C ASN A 148 -7.43 15.92 19.38
N GLU A 149 -8.28 16.16 20.39
CA GLU A 149 -9.64 16.66 20.22
C GLU A 149 -9.64 18.04 19.53
N ILE A 150 -8.76 18.94 19.94
CA ILE A 150 -8.58 20.26 19.34
C ILE A 150 -8.02 20.14 17.93
N PHE A 151 -7.02 19.27 17.72
CA PHE A 151 -6.44 18.99 16.39
C PHE A 151 -7.50 18.53 15.39
N LEU A 152 -8.36 17.59 15.75
CA LEU A 152 -9.44 17.10 14.87
C LEU A 152 -10.43 18.22 14.50
N LEU A 153 -10.71 19.14 15.42
CA LEU A 153 -11.58 20.30 15.15
C LEU A 153 -10.89 21.33 14.23
N ILE A 154 -9.59 21.53 14.40
CA ILE A 154 -8.77 22.35 13.50
C ILE A 154 -8.78 21.75 12.08
N TYR A 155 -8.58 20.44 11.98
CA TYR A 155 -8.61 19.75 10.68
C TYR A 155 -9.97 19.87 9.98
N LYS A 156 -11.08 19.92 10.74
CA LYS A 156 -12.44 20.21 10.26
C LYS A 156 -12.68 21.69 9.90
N GLY A 157 -11.66 22.55 10.01
CA GLY A 157 -11.71 23.96 9.63
C GLY A 157 -12.25 24.92 10.69
N LEU A 158 -12.47 24.48 11.95
CA LEU A 158 -13.00 25.34 12.99
C LEU A 158 -11.98 26.36 13.49
N GLY A 159 -12.43 27.60 13.72
CA GLY A 159 -11.64 28.67 14.31
C GLY A 159 -11.55 28.58 15.84
N ASN A 160 -10.62 29.34 16.43
CA ASN A 160 -10.37 29.29 17.89
C ASN A 160 -11.60 29.58 18.75
N LYS A 161 -12.45 30.51 18.32
CA LYS A 161 -13.69 30.84 19.03
C LYS A 161 -14.70 29.69 18.99
N GLU A 162 -14.87 29.07 17.82
CA GLU A 162 -15.81 27.95 17.62
C GLU A 162 -15.36 26.73 18.43
N ILE A 163 -14.05 26.41 18.38
CA ILE A 163 -13.45 25.34 19.19
C ILE A 163 -13.67 25.64 20.69
N GLY A 164 -13.44 26.89 21.12
CA GLY A 164 -13.65 27.30 22.53
C GLY A 164 -15.09 27.08 22.98
N VAL A 165 -16.07 27.49 22.18
CA VAL A 165 -17.49 27.26 22.46
C VAL A 165 -17.82 25.78 22.53
N LYS A 166 -17.34 25.00 21.54
CA LYS A 166 -17.63 23.56 21.43
C LYS A 166 -17.04 22.75 22.59
N LEU A 167 -15.88 23.16 23.10
CA LEU A 167 -15.15 22.45 24.13
C LEU A 167 -15.29 23.06 25.51
N GLY A 168 -16.05 24.16 25.68
CA GLY A 168 -16.25 24.83 26.95
C GLY A 168 -14.99 25.50 27.54
N ILE A 169 -14.08 26.00 26.67
CA ILE A 169 -12.82 26.64 27.09
C ILE A 169 -12.63 28.01 26.41
N PHE A 170 -11.82 28.86 27.00
CA PHE A 170 -11.51 30.17 26.41
C PHE A 170 -10.69 30.05 25.12
N SER A 171 -10.93 30.95 24.15
CA SER A 171 -10.22 30.99 22.87
C SER A 171 -8.70 31.12 23.04
N ASP A 172 -8.22 31.77 24.10
CA ASP A 172 -6.80 31.89 24.42
C ASP A 172 -6.20 30.57 24.92
N THR A 173 -7.00 29.72 25.60
CA THR A 173 -6.62 28.36 25.94
C THR A 173 -6.49 27.51 24.68
N VAL A 174 -7.41 27.66 23.70
CA VAL A 174 -7.29 26.99 22.39
C VAL A 174 -6.01 27.41 21.69
N LYS A 175 -5.64 28.70 21.70
CA LYS A 175 -4.37 29.17 21.10
C LYS A 175 -3.14 28.49 21.69
N LYS A 176 -3.12 28.32 23.04
CA LYS A 176 -2.02 27.61 23.71
C LYS A 176 -1.92 26.15 23.27
N HIS A 177 -3.05 25.44 23.24
CA HIS A 177 -3.06 24.07 22.75
C HIS A 177 -2.61 23.97 21.28
N ARG A 178 -3.01 24.92 20.42
CA ARG A 178 -2.54 24.97 19.03
C ARG A 178 -1.03 25.11 18.93
N ALA A 179 -0.41 25.95 19.75
CA ALA A 179 1.04 26.09 19.78
C ALA A 179 1.73 24.74 20.10
N HIS A 180 1.25 24.06 21.17
CA HIS A 180 1.78 22.74 21.53
C HIS A 180 1.53 21.67 20.46
N ILE A 181 0.36 21.71 19.78
CA ILE A 181 0.06 20.81 18.67
C ILE A 181 1.06 21.03 17.51
N LEU A 182 1.31 22.28 17.12
CA LEU A 182 2.26 22.60 16.05
C LEU A 182 3.68 22.13 16.42
N GLU A 183 4.11 22.33 17.66
CA GLU A 183 5.40 21.87 18.15
C GLU A 183 5.53 20.35 18.08
N LYS A 184 4.55 19.60 18.63
CA LYS A 184 4.55 18.13 18.61
C LYS A 184 4.44 17.56 17.20
N MET A 185 3.69 18.21 16.32
CA MET A 185 3.56 17.85 14.92
C MET A 185 4.76 18.28 14.06
N GLN A 186 5.76 18.95 14.68
CA GLN A 186 6.99 19.40 14.02
C GLN A 186 6.72 20.32 12.82
N VAL A 187 5.74 21.23 12.95
CA VAL A 187 5.35 22.20 11.91
C VAL A 187 5.34 23.62 12.49
N THR A 188 5.52 24.60 11.61
CA THR A 188 5.62 26.00 12.01
C THR A 188 4.29 26.74 12.01
N ASN A 189 3.33 26.26 11.23
CA ASN A 189 2.04 26.95 11.07
C ASN A 189 0.91 25.98 10.70
N LEU A 190 -0.32 26.51 10.77
CA LEU A 190 -1.52 25.73 10.50
C LEU A 190 -1.62 25.23 9.06
N HIS A 191 -1.17 26.02 8.09
CA HIS A 191 -1.22 25.64 6.68
C HIS A 191 -0.35 24.41 6.43
N GLU A 192 0.86 24.41 6.97
CA GLU A 192 1.78 23.27 6.91
C GLU A 192 1.18 22.03 7.60
N LEU A 193 0.54 22.21 8.78
CA LEU A 193 -0.15 21.14 9.47
C LEU A 193 -1.23 20.49 8.60
N LEU A 194 -2.09 21.29 7.96
CA LEU A 194 -3.16 20.78 7.12
C LEU A 194 -2.62 20.11 5.84
N GLN A 195 -1.58 20.66 5.22
CA GLN A 195 -0.94 20.06 4.07
C GLN A 195 -0.30 18.69 4.37
N LEU A 196 0.26 18.50 5.57
CA LEU A 196 0.82 17.20 5.97
C LEU A 196 -0.22 16.07 5.91
N TRP A 197 -1.47 16.39 6.28
CA TRP A 197 -2.57 15.44 6.35
C TRP A 197 -3.42 15.39 5.08
N ASP A 198 -3.08 16.18 4.07
CA ASP A 198 -3.81 16.20 2.81
C ASP A 198 -3.73 14.84 2.12
N GLY A 199 -4.90 14.30 1.74
CA GLY A 199 -5.04 12.98 1.13
C GLY A 199 -4.88 11.77 2.08
N ILE A 200 -4.50 11.98 3.35
CA ILE A 200 -4.33 10.89 4.33
C ILE A 200 -5.47 10.91 5.37
N GLY A 201 -5.77 12.09 5.89
CA GLY A 201 -6.70 12.28 7.00
C GLY A 201 -6.17 11.80 8.36
N PRO A 202 -6.47 12.50 9.47
CA PRO A 202 -6.09 12.08 10.80
C PRO A 202 -6.86 10.84 11.25
N ALA A 203 -6.24 10.02 12.10
CA ALA A 203 -6.92 8.93 12.75
C ALA A 203 -8.05 9.49 13.64
N GLU A 204 -9.29 9.12 13.37
CA GLU A 204 -10.39 9.43 14.27
C GLU A 204 -10.22 8.60 15.54
N THR A 205 -10.20 9.26 16.69
CA THR A 205 -10.26 8.57 17.97
C THR A 205 -11.59 7.83 18.02
N GLN A 206 -11.57 6.50 17.95
CA GLN A 206 -12.72 5.71 18.36
C GLN A 206 -13.10 6.20 19.76
N LYS A 207 -14.31 6.74 19.90
CA LYS A 207 -14.86 7.10 21.20
C LYS A 207 -14.75 5.86 22.08
N LEU A 208 -13.84 5.91 23.04
CA LEU A 208 -13.95 5.08 24.23
C LEU A 208 -15.29 5.45 24.87
N ILE A 209 -16.30 4.62 24.67
CA ILE A 209 -17.54 4.62 25.41
C ILE A 209 -17.25 4.02 26.77
#